data_763f4e0ce11da34ddb3535ac171acb8b
#
_entry.id   763f4e0ce11da34ddb3535ac171acb8b
#
_cell.length_a   1.000
_cell.length_b   1.000
_cell.length_c   1.000
_cell.angle_alpha   90.00
_cell.angle_beta   90.00
_cell.angle_gamma   90.00
#
_symmetry.space_group_name_H-M   'P 1'
#
loop_
_entity.id
_entity.type
_entity.pdbx_description
1 polymer ?
#
loop_
_entity_poly.entity_id
_entity_poly.type
_entity_poly.pdbx_seq_one_letter_code
_entity_poly.pdbx_strand_id
1 'polypeptide(L)'
;LSLVGSEMCIRDRYQSACLAALDVEEETGKKLYMVDSRSASIGTALLIREAVKLRDAGVNVSDIAAACTEMSKYIKLTAVVGSLKYLKMGGRLSGAAAFAGTMLHITPVVSIEDGKVVVIGKTRGKKAAEKLMHDKLTKDGLSLTRDFMFGHINCSETLETFINKSLTYISDVNGNVGVSSIGCSVGTHVGPGTYGIAYVEAAESGMNRESIVKTA
;
A
#
# COMPACT_ATOMS: atom_id res chain seq x y z
N LEU A 1 20.00 2.02 -4.04
CA LEU A 1 18.71 2.57 -3.62
C LEU A 1 18.16 1.71 -2.48
N SER A 2 18.18 2.23 -1.24
CA SER A 2 17.56 1.55 -0.11
C SER A 2 16.18 2.18 0.09
N LEU A 3 15.12 1.44 -0.27
CA LEU A 3 13.75 1.78 0.06
C LEU A 3 13.41 1.05 1.36
N VAL A 4 13.35 1.78 2.45
CA VAL A 4 12.91 1.25 3.74
C VAL A 4 11.42 1.49 3.84
N GLY A 5 10.65 0.49 3.44
CA GLY A 5 9.21 0.46 3.65
C GLY A 5 8.90 0.10 5.09
N SER A 6 8.10 0.90 5.75
CA SER A 6 7.71 0.64 7.11
C SER A 6 6.25 0.27 7.24
N GLU A 7 6.07 -0.76 7.98
CA GLU A 7 4.79 -1.33 8.30
C GLU A 7 4.24 -0.71 9.59
N MET A 8 3.21 0.13 9.48
CA MET A 8 2.31 0.59 10.56
C MET A 8 2.81 1.64 11.57
N CYS A 9 4.09 1.99 11.62
CA CYS A 9 4.58 3.23 12.22
C CYS A 9 5.40 3.98 11.17
N ILE A 10 4.74 4.33 10.08
CA ILE A 10 5.37 4.85 8.86
C ILE A 10 6.27 6.06 9.19
N ARG A 11 5.80 6.98 10.04
CA ARG A 11 6.60 8.15 10.43
C ARG A 11 7.83 7.80 11.27
N ASP A 12 7.70 6.94 12.27
CA ASP A 12 8.80 6.66 13.20
C ASP A 12 9.95 5.94 12.50
N ARG A 13 9.64 5.00 11.61
CA ARG A 13 10.67 4.29 10.83
C ARG A 13 11.28 5.14 9.75
N TYR A 14 10.48 5.95 9.04
CA TYR A 14 11.03 6.89 8.07
C TYR A 14 12.00 7.85 8.73
N GLN A 15 11.64 8.42 9.89
CA GLN A 15 12.53 9.29 10.64
C GLN A 15 13.79 8.57 11.10
N SER A 16 13.68 7.35 11.64
CA SER A 16 14.84 6.54 12.03
C SER A 16 15.74 6.21 10.84
N ALA A 17 15.15 5.91 9.69
CA ALA A 17 15.89 5.66 8.46
C ALA A 17 16.59 6.91 7.94
N CYS A 18 15.97 8.10 8.06
CA CYS A 18 16.61 9.37 7.71
C CYS A 18 17.80 9.68 8.61
N LEU A 19 17.69 9.44 9.92
CA LEU A 19 18.81 9.62 10.85
C LEU A 19 19.96 8.67 10.51
N ALA A 20 19.68 7.38 10.34
CA ALA A 20 20.69 6.40 9.95
C ALA A 20 21.32 6.72 8.58
N ALA A 21 20.57 7.33 7.66
CA ALA A 21 21.12 7.75 6.38
C ALA A 21 22.15 8.87 6.54
N LEU A 22 21.91 9.82 7.44
CA LEU A 22 22.89 10.89 7.74
C LEU A 22 24.19 10.32 8.29
N ASP A 23 24.11 9.39 9.25
CA ASP A 23 25.30 8.73 9.83
C ASP A 23 26.09 7.98 8.74
N VAL A 24 25.42 7.24 7.87
CA VAL A 24 26.06 6.51 6.76
C VAL A 24 26.64 7.48 5.71
N GLU A 25 25.99 8.60 5.42
CA GLU A 25 26.50 9.63 4.51
C GLU A 25 27.77 10.26 5.07
N GLU A 26 27.81 10.55 6.38
CA GLU A 26 29.00 11.10 7.06
C GLU A 26 30.17 10.13 7.04
N GLU A 27 29.92 8.84 7.33
CA GLU A 27 30.94 7.80 7.37
C GLU A 27 31.50 7.44 5.98
N THR A 28 30.65 7.42 4.96
CA THR A 28 30.99 6.83 3.64
C THR A 28 31.14 7.84 2.52
N GLY A 29 30.68 9.07 2.70
CA GLY A 29 30.56 10.10 1.66
C GLY A 29 29.54 9.77 0.56
N LYS A 30 28.73 8.71 0.73
CA LYS A 30 27.73 8.27 -0.24
C LYS A 30 26.36 8.87 0.09
N LYS A 31 25.77 9.57 -0.85
CA LYS A 31 24.44 10.14 -0.69
C LYS A 31 23.35 9.08 -0.72
N LEU A 32 22.46 9.10 0.27
CA LEU A 32 21.28 8.24 0.37
C LEU A 32 20.00 9.05 0.13
N TYR A 33 19.10 8.51 -0.69
CA TYR A 33 17.84 9.16 -1.01
C TYR A 33 16.70 8.44 -0.31
N MET A 34 16.10 9.08 0.68
CA MET A 34 15.04 8.53 1.50
C MET A 34 13.67 8.90 0.91
N VAL A 35 12.79 7.90 0.78
CA VAL A 35 11.43 8.08 0.25
C VAL A 35 10.42 7.60 1.30
N ASP A 36 9.55 8.49 1.75
CA ASP A 36 8.38 8.11 2.55
C ASP A 36 7.32 7.48 1.64
N SER A 37 7.09 6.19 1.81
CA SER A 37 6.09 5.48 1.01
C SER A 37 4.65 5.88 1.33
N ARG A 38 4.38 6.52 2.46
CA ARG A 38 3.05 6.86 3.00
C ARG A 38 2.08 5.67 3.00
N SER A 39 2.62 4.46 2.85
CA SER A 39 1.88 3.22 2.73
C SER A 39 2.58 2.09 3.49
N ALA A 40 2.02 0.90 3.47
CA ALA A 40 2.57 -0.29 4.12
C ALA A 40 2.48 -1.52 3.21
N SER A 41 3.29 -2.54 3.51
CA SER A 41 3.21 -3.86 2.89
C SER A 41 3.12 -3.80 1.35
N ILE A 42 2.04 -4.28 0.76
CA ILE A 42 1.84 -4.31 -0.71
C ILE A 42 1.82 -2.90 -1.35
N GLY A 43 1.43 -1.86 -0.62
CA GLY A 43 1.52 -0.49 -1.12
C GLY A 43 2.96 0.01 -1.21
N THR A 44 3.80 -0.32 -0.23
CA THR A 44 5.24 -0.05 -0.31
C THR A 44 5.91 -0.89 -1.41
N ALA A 45 5.51 -2.16 -1.55
CA ALA A 45 6.01 -3.02 -2.61
C ALA A 45 5.68 -2.47 -4.01
N LEU A 46 4.51 -1.85 -4.18
CA LEU A 46 4.14 -1.18 -5.43
C LEU A 46 5.10 -0.04 -5.77
N LEU A 47 5.45 0.78 -4.77
CA LEU A 47 6.43 1.86 -4.93
C LEU A 47 7.83 1.33 -5.28
N ILE A 48 8.26 0.25 -4.63
CA ILE A 48 9.54 -0.41 -4.92
C ILE A 48 9.58 -0.92 -6.36
N ARG A 49 8.50 -1.54 -6.84
CA ARG A 49 8.41 -2.01 -8.23
C ARG A 49 8.59 -0.87 -9.23
N GLU A 50 8.01 0.29 -8.95
CA GLU A 50 8.20 1.46 -9.80
C GLU A 50 9.64 1.98 -9.78
N ALA A 51 10.27 2.07 -8.60
CA ALA A 51 11.68 2.44 -8.48
C ALA A 51 12.59 1.49 -9.27
N VAL A 52 12.31 0.17 -9.22
CA VAL A 52 13.06 -0.82 -10.00
C VAL A 52 12.90 -0.60 -11.51
N LYS A 53 11.67 -0.33 -11.98
CA LYS A 53 11.44 -0.05 -13.40
C LYS A 53 12.18 1.20 -13.88
N LEU A 54 12.20 2.27 -13.09
CA LEU A 54 12.95 3.49 -13.41
C LEU A 54 14.45 3.24 -13.42
N ARG A 55 14.96 2.49 -12.44
CA ARG A 55 16.37 2.08 -12.40
C ARG A 55 16.76 1.28 -13.66
N ASP A 56 15.94 0.30 -14.04
CA ASP A 56 16.21 -0.55 -15.20
C ASP A 56 16.09 0.22 -16.53
N ALA A 57 15.35 1.33 -16.52
CA ALA A 57 15.31 2.30 -17.61
C ALA A 57 16.50 3.28 -17.63
N GLY A 58 17.44 3.18 -16.69
CA GLY A 58 18.64 4.01 -16.63
C GLY A 58 18.44 5.39 -15.98
N VAL A 59 17.29 5.63 -15.33
CA VAL A 59 17.03 6.90 -14.63
C VAL A 59 17.96 7.02 -13.43
N ASN A 60 18.50 8.22 -13.19
CA ASN A 60 19.41 8.44 -12.07
C ASN A 60 18.68 8.35 -10.71
N VAL A 61 19.41 8.09 -9.63
CA VAL A 61 18.85 7.80 -8.31
C VAL A 61 18.08 8.97 -7.70
N SER A 62 18.50 10.22 -7.97
CA SER A 62 17.80 11.40 -7.46
C SER A 62 16.43 11.56 -8.08
N ASP A 63 16.31 11.31 -9.39
CA ASP A 63 15.06 11.42 -10.12
C ASP A 63 14.12 10.24 -9.80
N ILE A 64 14.68 9.04 -9.58
CA ILE A 64 13.91 7.91 -9.05
C ILE A 64 13.30 8.28 -7.69
N ALA A 65 14.08 8.85 -6.78
CA ALA A 65 13.60 9.25 -5.46
C ALA A 65 12.50 10.33 -5.54
N ALA A 66 12.69 11.33 -6.42
CA ALA A 66 11.69 12.36 -6.66
C ALA A 66 10.39 11.79 -7.23
N ALA A 67 10.48 10.94 -8.26
CA ALA A 67 9.34 10.27 -8.87
C ALA A 67 8.58 9.38 -7.88
N CYS A 68 9.31 8.60 -7.07
CA CYS A 68 8.70 7.76 -6.03
C CYS A 68 8.04 8.59 -4.92
N THR A 69 8.65 9.72 -4.53
CA THR A 69 8.06 10.63 -3.55
C THR A 69 6.75 11.20 -4.05
N GLU A 70 6.69 11.60 -5.32
CA GLU A 70 5.45 12.08 -5.92
C GLU A 70 4.40 10.97 -6.02
N MET A 71 4.76 9.81 -6.56
CA MET A 71 3.85 8.67 -6.68
C MET A 71 3.28 8.20 -5.33
N SER A 72 4.06 8.31 -4.24
CA SER A 72 3.61 7.90 -2.91
C SER A 72 2.32 8.57 -2.43
N LYS A 73 2.01 9.77 -2.95
CA LYS A 73 0.79 10.52 -2.64
C LYS A 73 -0.47 9.87 -3.22
N TYR A 74 -0.31 9.13 -4.30
CA TYR A 74 -1.40 8.53 -5.08
C TYR A 74 -1.57 7.03 -4.83
N ILE A 75 -0.66 6.41 -4.05
CA ILE A 75 -0.80 5.01 -3.68
C ILE A 75 -1.94 4.85 -2.69
N LYS A 76 -2.91 4.02 -3.05
CA LYS A 76 -4.02 3.58 -2.20
C LYS A 76 -3.84 2.13 -1.83
N LEU A 77 -4.22 1.80 -0.61
CA LEU A 77 -4.30 0.43 -0.13
C LEU A 77 -5.63 0.25 0.58
N THR A 78 -6.37 -0.77 0.20
CA THR A 78 -7.61 -1.15 0.87
C THR A 78 -7.61 -2.66 1.14
N ALA A 79 -8.13 -3.05 2.30
CA ALA A 79 -8.09 -4.44 2.74
C ALA A 79 -9.32 -4.81 3.58
N VAL A 80 -9.77 -6.05 3.41
CA VAL A 80 -10.62 -6.72 4.38
C VAL A 80 -9.74 -7.26 5.48
N VAL A 81 -10.04 -6.91 6.73
CA VAL A 81 -9.31 -7.38 7.90
C VAL A 81 -10.09 -8.52 8.56
N GLY A 82 -9.39 -9.60 8.89
CA GLY A 82 -10.01 -10.75 9.54
C GLY A 82 -10.66 -10.41 10.89
N SER A 83 -10.04 -9.49 11.65
CA SER A 83 -10.58 -9.02 12.93
C SER A 83 -9.93 -7.69 13.34
N LEU A 84 -10.73 -6.74 13.79
CA LEU A 84 -10.25 -5.50 14.42
C LEU A 84 -9.50 -5.73 15.75
N LYS A 85 -9.60 -6.92 16.33
CA LYS A 85 -8.92 -7.29 17.57
C LYS A 85 -7.41 -7.03 17.48
N TYR A 86 -6.79 -7.45 16.37
CA TYR A 86 -5.36 -7.31 16.16
C TYR A 86 -4.94 -5.83 16.01
N LEU A 87 -5.69 -5.04 15.25
CA LEU A 87 -5.46 -3.59 15.11
C LEU A 87 -5.58 -2.87 16.47
N LYS A 88 -6.58 -3.26 17.27
CA LYS A 88 -6.77 -2.71 18.63
C LYS A 88 -5.61 -3.07 19.54
N MET A 89 -5.22 -4.35 19.59
CA MET A 89 -4.11 -4.83 20.43
C MET A 89 -2.78 -4.18 20.02
N GLY A 90 -2.57 -3.95 18.75
CA GLY A 90 -1.38 -3.30 18.20
C GLY A 90 -1.38 -1.77 18.34
N GLY A 91 -2.44 -1.15 18.87
CA GLY A 91 -2.55 0.31 18.99
C GLY A 91 -2.69 1.06 17.66
N ARG A 92 -3.04 0.36 16.56
CA ARG A 92 -3.15 0.92 15.21
C ARG A 92 -4.59 1.23 14.79
N LEU A 93 -5.51 1.15 15.71
CA LEU A 93 -6.91 1.53 15.52
C LEU A 93 -7.14 2.92 16.12
N SER A 94 -6.95 3.98 15.32
CA SER A 94 -7.29 5.34 15.73
C SER A 94 -8.80 5.44 15.96
N GLY A 95 -9.20 5.97 17.12
CA GLY A 95 -10.63 6.08 17.48
C GLY A 95 -11.23 4.79 18.04
N ALA A 96 -10.44 3.99 18.79
CA ALA A 96 -10.89 2.76 19.44
C ALA A 96 -12.19 2.91 20.27
N ALA A 97 -12.50 4.12 20.74
CA ALA A 97 -13.75 4.43 21.43
C ALA A 97 -15.00 4.25 20.55
N ALA A 98 -14.90 4.44 19.24
CA ALA A 98 -16.01 4.22 18.29
C ALA A 98 -16.31 2.72 18.05
N PHE A 99 -15.50 1.82 18.60
CA PHE A 99 -15.59 0.37 18.44
C PHE A 99 -15.99 -0.37 19.72
N ALA A 100 -16.43 0.36 20.76
CA ALA A 100 -17.00 -0.21 21.97
C ALA A 100 -18.42 -0.74 21.68
N GLY A 101 -18.51 -1.98 21.23
CA GLY A 101 -19.76 -2.68 20.94
C GLY A 101 -19.49 -4.08 20.43
N THR A 102 -20.50 -4.93 20.39
CA THR A 102 -20.39 -6.34 19.96
C THR A 102 -19.78 -6.45 18.56
N MET A 103 -18.50 -6.84 18.49
CA MET A 103 -17.74 -7.08 17.27
C MET A 103 -18.12 -8.41 16.57
N LEU A 104 -19.22 -9.04 17.00
CA LEU A 104 -19.65 -10.33 16.48
C LEU A 104 -20.25 -10.13 15.09
N HIS A 105 -19.75 -10.89 14.11
CA HIS A 105 -20.21 -10.91 12.71
C HIS A 105 -19.95 -9.64 11.87
N ILE A 106 -19.01 -8.77 12.27
CA ILE A 106 -18.60 -7.62 11.48
C ILE A 106 -17.34 -7.97 10.68
N THR A 107 -17.36 -7.69 9.40
CA THR A 107 -16.21 -7.75 8.50
C THR A 107 -15.73 -6.33 8.21
N PRO A 108 -14.64 -5.88 8.84
CA PRO A 108 -14.14 -4.51 8.66
C PRO A 108 -13.37 -4.38 7.36
N VAL A 109 -13.50 -3.22 6.74
CA VAL A 109 -12.67 -2.79 5.61
C VAL A 109 -11.86 -1.58 6.04
N VAL A 110 -10.57 -1.66 5.83
CA VAL A 110 -9.61 -0.61 6.17
C VAL A 110 -8.96 -0.04 4.93
N SER A 111 -8.49 1.20 5.03
CA SER A 111 -7.63 1.86 4.06
C SER A 111 -6.40 2.40 4.76
N ILE A 112 -5.34 2.67 4.00
CA ILE A 112 -4.23 3.50 4.47
C ILE A 112 -4.40 4.88 3.82
N GLU A 113 -4.56 5.89 4.66
CA GLU A 113 -4.71 7.29 4.27
C GLU A 113 -3.68 8.12 5.04
N ASP A 114 -2.84 8.84 4.33
CA ASP A 114 -1.73 9.63 4.89
C ASP A 114 -0.86 8.85 5.89
N GLY A 115 -0.57 7.60 5.58
CA GLY A 115 0.23 6.72 6.43
C GLY A 115 -0.48 6.20 7.68
N LYS A 116 -1.80 6.36 7.80
CA LYS A 116 -2.60 5.90 8.92
C LYS A 116 -3.62 4.87 8.49
N VAL A 117 -3.86 3.89 9.35
CA VAL A 117 -4.95 2.92 9.14
C VAL A 117 -6.28 3.57 9.50
N VAL A 118 -7.19 3.62 8.54
CA VAL A 118 -8.54 4.15 8.67
C VAL A 118 -9.55 3.04 8.40
N VAL A 119 -10.56 2.90 9.24
CA VAL A 119 -11.68 1.98 8.97
C VAL A 119 -12.68 2.69 8.07
N ILE A 120 -12.77 2.27 6.82
CA ILE A 120 -13.66 2.87 5.81
C ILE A 120 -15.06 2.23 5.79
N GLY A 121 -15.21 1.07 6.44
CA GLY A 121 -16.52 0.45 6.58
C GLY A 121 -16.55 -0.75 7.52
N LYS A 122 -17.75 -1.01 8.01
CA LYS A 122 -18.11 -2.17 8.84
C LYS A 122 -19.24 -2.90 8.12
N THR A 123 -18.92 -4.03 7.53
CA THR A 123 -19.90 -4.78 6.73
C THR A 123 -20.29 -6.09 7.41
N ARG A 124 -21.36 -6.71 6.94
CA ARG A 124 -21.73 -8.06 7.36
C ARG A 124 -21.38 -9.05 6.25
N GLY A 125 -20.34 -9.84 6.50
CA GLY A 125 -19.86 -10.87 5.58
C GLY A 125 -18.95 -10.35 4.44
N LYS A 126 -18.21 -11.29 3.86
CA LYS A 126 -17.17 -11.02 2.85
C LYS A 126 -17.71 -10.32 1.60
N LYS A 127 -18.88 -10.73 1.07
CA LYS A 127 -19.46 -10.14 -0.15
C LYS A 127 -19.67 -8.64 -0.03
N ALA A 128 -20.23 -8.18 1.11
CA ALA A 128 -20.44 -6.75 1.35
C ALA A 128 -19.11 -6.00 1.54
N ALA A 129 -18.10 -6.63 2.14
CA ALA A 129 -16.78 -6.05 2.29
C ALA A 129 -16.08 -5.90 0.94
N GLU A 130 -16.09 -6.93 0.11
CA GLU A 130 -15.53 -6.91 -1.24
C GLU A 130 -16.22 -5.84 -2.12
N LYS A 131 -17.57 -5.75 -2.03
CA LYS A 131 -18.31 -4.71 -2.73
C LYS A 131 -17.83 -3.31 -2.31
N LEU A 132 -17.68 -3.05 -1.02
CA LEU A 132 -17.17 -1.77 -0.53
C LEU A 132 -15.76 -1.46 -1.05
N MET A 133 -14.89 -2.47 -1.15
CA MET A 133 -13.57 -2.29 -1.75
C MET A 133 -13.68 -1.94 -3.24
N HIS A 134 -14.52 -2.62 -4.01
CA HIS A 134 -14.73 -2.32 -5.42
C HIS A 134 -15.36 -0.93 -5.63
N ASP A 135 -16.35 -0.56 -4.80
CA ASP A 135 -16.93 0.79 -4.83
C ASP A 135 -15.87 1.87 -4.58
N LYS A 136 -14.91 1.61 -3.66
CA LYS A 136 -13.77 2.52 -3.42
C LYS A 136 -12.81 2.57 -4.61
N LEU A 137 -12.43 1.43 -5.19
CA LEU A 137 -11.62 1.37 -6.40
C LEU A 137 -12.23 2.19 -7.54
N THR A 138 -13.55 2.05 -7.75
CA THR A 138 -14.27 2.79 -8.78
C THR A 138 -14.29 4.29 -8.48
N LYS A 139 -14.46 4.67 -7.21
CA LYS A 139 -14.51 6.07 -6.78
C LYS A 139 -13.15 6.77 -6.92
N ASP A 140 -12.08 6.12 -6.48
CA ASP A 140 -10.72 6.67 -6.56
C ASP A 140 -10.25 6.69 -8.02
N GLY A 141 -10.76 5.77 -8.84
CA GLY A 141 -10.25 5.46 -10.16
C GLY A 141 -8.93 4.69 -10.06
N LEU A 142 -8.56 4.05 -11.17
CA LEU A 142 -7.29 3.32 -11.29
C LEU A 142 -6.44 3.96 -12.37
N SER A 143 -5.16 4.14 -12.10
CA SER A 143 -4.21 4.47 -13.15
C SER A 143 -4.05 3.25 -14.08
N LEU A 144 -4.49 3.38 -15.33
CA LEU A 144 -4.53 2.27 -16.29
C LEU A 144 -3.14 1.78 -16.71
N THR A 145 -2.10 2.56 -16.47
CA THR A 145 -0.71 2.27 -16.89
C THR A 145 0.18 1.77 -15.75
N ARG A 146 -0.31 1.80 -14.51
CA ARG A 146 0.46 1.41 -13.33
C ARG A 146 0.16 -0.01 -12.90
N ASP A 147 1.15 -0.62 -12.24
CA ASP A 147 0.98 -1.93 -11.61
C ASP A 147 0.01 -1.83 -10.43
N PHE A 148 -0.53 -2.97 -10.03
CA PHE A 148 -1.24 -3.13 -8.78
C PHE A 148 -0.83 -4.43 -8.11
N MET A 149 -1.05 -4.48 -6.80
CA MET A 149 -0.63 -5.62 -5.99
C MET A 149 -1.75 -6.10 -5.10
N PHE A 150 -1.92 -7.41 -5.06
CA PHE A 150 -2.77 -8.10 -4.10
C PHE A 150 -1.93 -8.71 -3.00
N GLY A 151 -2.48 -8.77 -1.79
CA GLY A 151 -1.81 -9.39 -0.65
C GLY A 151 -2.76 -10.08 0.30
N HIS A 152 -2.25 -11.10 1.00
CA HIS A 152 -3.03 -11.88 1.96
C HIS A 152 -2.21 -12.34 3.16
N ILE A 153 -2.91 -12.74 4.23
CA ILE A 153 -2.35 -13.43 5.39
C ILE A 153 -3.10 -14.73 5.58
N ASN A 154 -2.44 -15.84 5.24
CA ASN A 154 -2.96 -17.19 5.41
C ASN A 154 -4.39 -17.40 4.85
N CYS A 155 -4.69 -16.84 3.68
CA CYS A 155 -5.99 -16.98 3.01
C CYS A 155 -5.88 -16.87 1.46
N SER A 156 -4.93 -17.59 0.88
CA SER A 156 -4.64 -17.58 -0.57
C SER A 156 -5.87 -17.86 -1.43
N GLU A 157 -6.65 -18.89 -1.11
CA GLU A 157 -7.87 -19.24 -1.86
C GLU A 157 -8.93 -18.12 -1.84
N THR A 158 -9.06 -17.44 -0.68
CA THR A 158 -9.94 -16.27 -0.58
C THR A 158 -9.43 -15.13 -1.45
N LEU A 159 -8.11 -14.89 -1.44
CA LEU A 159 -7.49 -13.88 -2.27
C LEU A 159 -7.68 -14.18 -3.75
N GLU A 160 -7.46 -15.42 -4.19
CA GLU A 160 -7.65 -15.82 -5.59
C GLU A 160 -9.09 -15.54 -6.07
N THR A 161 -10.08 -15.90 -5.25
CA THR A 161 -11.48 -15.59 -5.52
C THR A 161 -11.71 -14.07 -5.63
N PHE A 162 -11.08 -13.28 -4.76
CA PHE A 162 -11.17 -11.82 -4.79
C PHE A 162 -10.48 -11.23 -6.02
N ILE A 163 -9.30 -11.74 -6.40
CA ILE A 163 -8.58 -11.32 -7.62
C ILE A 163 -9.47 -11.53 -8.84
N ASN A 164 -10.01 -12.74 -9.03
CA ASN A 164 -10.85 -13.07 -10.18
C ASN A 164 -12.06 -12.13 -10.32
N LYS A 165 -12.68 -11.77 -9.21
CA LYS A 165 -13.77 -10.78 -9.19
C LYS A 165 -13.24 -9.37 -9.51
N SER A 166 -12.12 -8.99 -8.92
CA SER A 166 -11.54 -7.65 -9.10
C SER A 166 -11.10 -7.40 -10.54
N LEU A 167 -10.60 -8.43 -11.24
CA LEU A 167 -10.19 -8.33 -12.64
C LEU A 167 -11.37 -7.93 -13.57
N THR A 168 -12.62 -8.20 -13.19
CA THR A 168 -13.79 -7.72 -13.96
C THR A 168 -14.00 -6.22 -13.85
N TYR A 169 -13.48 -5.58 -12.79
CA TYR A 169 -13.52 -4.12 -12.58
C TYR A 169 -12.30 -3.38 -13.14
N ILE A 170 -11.23 -4.13 -13.44
CA ILE A 170 -9.93 -3.59 -13.87
C ILE A 170 -9.47 -4.17 -15.22
N SER A 171 -10.42 -4.60 -16.06
CA SER A 171 -10.15 -5.26 -17.35
C SER A 171 -9.32 -4.42 -18.32
N ASP A 172 -9.40 -3.10 -18.23
CA ASP A 172 -8.71 -2.17 -19.14
C ASP A 172 -7.34 -1.71 -18.63
N VAL A 173 -6.86 -2.28 -17.50
CA VAL A 173 -5.57 -1.91 -16.92
C VAL A 173 -4.43 -2.65 -17.64
N ASN A 174 -3.50 -1.88 -18.22
CA ASN A 174 -2.28 -2.40 -18.86
C ASN A 174 -1.13 -2.66 -17.86
N GLY A 175 -1.36 -2.44 -16.58
CA GLY A 175 -0.39 -2.68 -15.52
C GLY A 175 -0.25 -4.16 -15.16
N ASN A 176 0.89 -4.53 -14.57
CA ASN A 176 1.13 -5.89 -14.12
C ASN A 176 0.46 -6.15 -12.76
N VAL A 177 -0.12 -7.33 -12.62
CA VAL A 177 -0.66 -7.84 -11.37
C VAL A 177 0.46 -8.47 -10.55
N GLY A 178 0.64 -8.00 -9.32
CA GLY A 178 1.50 -8.64 -8.33
C GLY A 178 0.68 -9.32 -7.23
N VAL A 179 1.14 -10.46 -6.75
CA VAL A 179 0.55 -11.17 -5.61
C VAL A 179 1.63 -11.47 -4.59
N SER A 180 1.35 -11.24 -3.31
CA SER A 180 2.31 -11.49 -2.24
C SER A 180 1.63 -11.90 -0.93
N SER A 181 2.32 -12.72 -0.14
CA SER A 181 1.99 -12.88 1.27
C SER A 181 2.42 -11.62 2.03
N ILE A 182 1.56 -11.16 2.94
CA ILE A 182 1.86 -10.05 3.83
C ILE A 182 2.75 -10.55 4.96
N GLY A 183 3.89 -9.88 5.19
CA GLY A 183 4.87 -10.25 6.20
C GLY A 183 4.35 -10.19 7.64
N CYS A 184 5.06 -10.86 8.55
CA CYS A 184 4.64 -11.03 9.94
C CYS A 184 4.52 -9.70 10.71
N SER A 185 5.32 -8.69 10.41
CA SER A 185 5.26 -7.38 11.08
C SER A 185 3.89 -6.71 10.89
N VAL A 186 3.34 -6.70 9.67
CA VAL A 186 1.96 -6.24 9.43
C VAL A 186 0.97 -7.29 9.91
N GLY A 187 1.28 -8.57 9.71
CA GLY A 187 0.43 -9.69 10.07
C GLY A 187 0.00 -9.70 11.54
N THR A 188 0.88 -9.36 12.46
CA THR A 188 0.58 -9.25 13.90
C THR A 188 -0.46 -8.17 14.22
N HIS A 189 -0.58 -7.15 13.36
CA HIS A 189 -1.52 -6.05 13.56
C HIS A 189 -2.87 -6.23 12.86
N VAL A 190 -2.90 -6.94 11.73
CA VAL A 190 -4.15 -7.09 10.97
C VAL A 190 -4.73 -8.52 11.07
N GLY A 191 -3.89 -9.50 11.42
CA GLY A 191 -4.29 -10.87 11.70
C GLY A 191 -4.54 -11.74 10.47
N PRO A 192 -4.67 -13.05 10.68
CA PRO A 192 -4.95 -14.02 9.63
C PRO A 192 -6.33 -13.78 8.98
N GLY A 193 -6.49 -14.19 7.73
CA GLY A 193 -7.71 -13.95 6.95
C GLY A 193 -7.82 -12.54 6.39
N THR A 194 -6.78 -11.70 6.55
CA THR A 194 -6.69 -10.39 5.92
C THR A 194 -6.25 -10.53 4.48
N TYR A 195 -6.90 -9.81 3.58
CA TYR A 195 -6.53 -9.69 2.17
C TYR A 195 -6.91 -8.33 1.62
N GLY A 196 -6.19 -7.88 0.60
CA GLY A 196 -6.40 -6.55 0.05
C GLY A 196 -5.70 -6.29 -1.26
N ILE A 197 -5.84 -5.07 -1.72
CA ILE A 197 -5.26 -4.56 -2.96
C ILE A 197 -4.60 -3.20 -2.71
N ALA A 198 -3.44 -2.99 -3.34
CA ALA A 198 -2.79 -1.70 -3.48
C ALA A 198 -2.76 -1.31 -4.96
N TYR A 199 -3.02 -0.05 -5.23
CA TYR A 199 -3.11 0.53 -6.57
C TYR A 199 -2.72 2.01 -6.53
N VAL A 200 -2.53 2.59 -7.72
CA VAL A 200 -2.31 4.03 -7.89
C VAL A 200 -3.60 4.65 -8.41
N GLU A 201 -4.10 5.70 -7.76
CA GLU A 201 -5.32 6.39 -8.17
C GLU A 201 -5.15 7.15 -9.50
N ALA A 202 -6.25 7.33 -10.22
CA ALA A 202 -6.25 7.93 -11.56
C ALA A 202 -5.84 9.42 -11.60
N ALA A 203 -5.95 10.14 -10.50
CA ALA A 203 -5.52 11.55 -10.40
C ALA A 203 -4.03 11.75 -10.75
N GLU A 204 -3.21 10.68 -10.63
CA GLU A 204 -1.81 10.68 -11.09
C GLU A 204 -1.68 10.66 -12.62
N SER A 205 -2.74 10.39 -13.37
CA SER A 205 -2.67 10.26 -14.84
C SER A 205 -2.15 11.50 -15.59
N GLY A 206 -1.97 12.64 -14.89
CA GLY A 206 -1.26 13.82 -15.38
C GLY A 206 0.27 13.71 -15.34
N MET A 207 0.84 12.74 -14.62
CA MET A 207 2.30 12.48 -14.60
C MET A 207 2.67 11.46 -15.67
N ASN A 208 3.12 11.97 -16.81
CA ASN A 208 3.55 11.12 -17.91
C ASN A 208 4.93 10.50 -17.58
N ARG A 209 5.04 9.16 -17.53
CA ARG A 209 6.33 8.44 -17.46
C ARG A 209 7.32 8.94 -18.50
N GLU A 210 6.83 9.28 -19.70
CA GLU A 210 7.65 9.78 -20.79
C GLU A 210 8.33 11.11 -20.46
N SER A 211 7.76 11.95 -19.59
CA SER A 211 8.38 13.20 -19.17
C SER A 211 9.56 12.98 -18.21
N ILE A 212 9.52 11.93 -17.39
CA ILE A 212 10.61 11.59 -16.45
C ILE A 212 11.78 10.96 -17.19
N VAL A 213 11.51 10.09 -18.18
CA VAL A 213 12.55 9.41 -19.00
C VAL A 213 13.18 10.37 -20.02
N LYS A 214 12.47 11.40 -20.49
CA LYS A 214 13.00 12.38 -21.46
C LYS A 214 13.88 13.45 -20.84
N THR A 215 13.88 13.60 -19.50
CA THR A 215 14.71 14.59 -18.78
C THR A 215 16.00 13.98 -18.20
N ALA A 216 16.20 12.69 -18.35
CA ALA A 216 17.41 11.95 -17.98
C ALA A 216 18.23 11.61 -19.22
#